data_4fb4ca722cd90ddfb6c17e0641568946
#
_entry.id   4fb4ca722cd90ddfb6c17e0641568946
#
_cell.length_a   1.000
_cell.length_b   1.000
_cell.length_c   1.000
_cell.angle_alpha   90.00
_cell.angle_beta   90.00
_cell.angle_gamma   90.00
#
_symmetry.space_group_name_H-M   'P 1'
#
loop_
_entity.id
_entity.type
_entity.pdbx_description
1 polymer ?
#
loop_
_entity_poly.entity_id
_entity_poly.type
_entity_poly.pdbx_seq_one_letter_code
_entity_poly.pdbx_strand_id
1 'polypeptide(L)'
;MKPSVPSLLPSASRGLRALGVAALSLALNAAHALGAPLQSAGTLSFVDANTLVVADWRGSRLHAITLPPAAPGTSAYFNLKNVSAAIAQSLHTQPDRLRFEDMAVRPGSELAYITLSVDSGHGVPAPALVSVDTAGHVGVVDLKRVPHESAVIGDAPSADKHFWRDQPEATYTVTDMAYRDGKLYVAGLSNASFASTLRVYDFPFNGAATAASVEMYHPVHNQLETRAPIRKMLIADLNGEPTLVAAFTCSPLVTIPLRELKDGAHIAAKTIAEFGWGSAPVGMVMFDAGQGPMVLLTHSHKSADLMSVADIADAAGKPGVTTPIKWPAEPTLGLKSTYVPLAGLAHIANQDANLLAALRRNEASGAMELVSMRKGLFLRLSDFINEYDFADFKYGPKDPWRAAHGMLRTDEGYADLAPPKE
;
A
#
# COMPACT_ATOMS: atom_id res chain seq x y z
N MET A 1 29.97 -2.17 96.04
CA MET A 1 30.11 -0.75 96.43
C MET A 1 29.50 0.09 95.33
N LYS A 2 28.40 0.75 95.67
CA LYS A 2 27.88 1.92 94.94
C LYS A 2 28.85 3.10 95.11
N PRO A 3 28.84 4.17 94.44
CA PRO A 3 27.69 5.03 94.02
C PRO A 3 27.82 5.56 92.59
N SER A 4 26.93 6.21 92.02
CA SER A 4 25.85 7.12 92.14
C SER A 4 25.69 7.93 90.85
N VAL A 5 24.45 8.16 90.47
CA VAL A 5 23.90 9.02 89.38
C VAL A 5 24.18 10.50 89.68
N PRO A 6 24.21 11.46 88.77
CA PRO A 6 22.91 12.07 88.33
C PRO A 6 22.85 12.42 86.80
N SER A 7 21.71 12.21 86.24
CA SER A 7 20.70 13.06 85.59
C SER A 7 21.12 14.43 85.02
N LEU A 8 20.74 14.62 83.74
CA LEU A 8 20.00 15.79 83.28
C LEU A 8 19.62 15.66 81.78
N LEU A 9 18.33 15.60 81.56
CA LEU A 9 17.74 15.90 80.26
C LEU A 9 17.77 17.43 80.00
N PRO A 10 17.79 17.85 78.76
CA PRO A 10 16.55 18.34 78.21
C PRO A 10 16.17 17.86 76.82
N SER A 11 14.91 17.76 76.61
CA SER A 11 14.15 17.57 75.45
C SER A 11 14.46 18.57 74.29
N ALA A 12 14.68 18.09 73.11
CA ALA A 12 14.45 18.86 71.87
C ALA A 12 13.79 17.98 70.83
N SER A 13 12.52 18.15 70.71
CA SER A 13 11.71 17.67 69.57
C SER A 13 12.23 18.22 68.28
N ARG A 14 12.72 17.38 67.39
CA ARG A 14 12.89 17.72 65.98
C ARG A 14 12.09 16.72 65.17
N GLY A 15 11.00 17.26 64.61
CA GLY A 15 10.12 16.54 63.70
C GLY A 15 10.86 15.92 62.50
N LEU A 16 10.63 14.64 62.32
CA LEU A 16 10.91 13.98 61.05
C LEU A 16 10.03 14.63 59.97
N ARG A 17 10.61 15.50 59.19
CA ARG A 17 10.00 15.86 57.91
C ARG A 17 10.20 14.67 56.97
N ALA A 18 9.12 13.94 56.77
CA ALA A 18 9.02 13.01 55.62
C ALA A 18 9.20 13.81 54.32
N LEU A 19 10.34 13.69 53.72
CA LEU A 19 10.54 14.10 52.30
C LEU A 19 9.77 13.11 51.45
N GLY A 20 8.54 13.48 51.12
CA GLY A 20 7.80 12.87 50.05
C GLY A 20 8.53 13.16 48.77
N VAL A 21 9.23 12.15 48.24
CA VAL A 21 9.70 12.14 46.84
C VAL A 21 8.44 12.06 45.99
N ALA A 22 7.92 13.23 45.60
CA ALA A 22 6.97 13.32 44.50
C ALA A 22 7.74 12.90 43.25
N ALA A 23 7.53 11.67 42.85
CA ALA A 23 7.88 11.23 41.50
C ALA A 23 7.04 12.08 40.54
N LEU A 24 7.61 13.18 40.09
CA LEU A 24 7.12 13.94 38.96
C LEU A 24 7.33 13.04 37.76
N SER A 25 6.31 12.28 37.38
CA SER A 25 6.20 11.66 36.06
C SER A 25 6.18 12.82 35.07
N LEU A 26 7.36 13.19 34.56
CA LEU A 26 7.46 13.93 33.34
C LEU A 26 6.89 13.04 32.25
N ALA A 27 5.59 13.19 31.98
CA ALA A 27 5.07 12.88 30.67
C ALA A 27 5.81 13.82 29.71
N LEU A 28 6.85 13.32 29.06
CA LEU A 28 7.36 13.93 27.85
C LEU A 28 6.21 13.89 26.85
N ASN A 29 5.39 14.92 26.84
CA ASN A 29 4.71 15.35 25.65
C ASN A 29 5.83 15.75 24.69
N ALA A 30 6.34 14.79 23.91
CA ALA A 30 7.09 15.10 22.70
C ALA A 30 6.12 15.95 21.87
N ALA A 31 6.29 17.26 21.90
CA ALA A 31 5.69 18.14 20.94
C ALA A 31 6.19 17.63 19.60
N HIS A 32 5.35 16.90 18.89
CA HIS A 32 5.66 16.48 17.51
C HIS A 32 5.87 17.79 16.76
N ALA A 33 7.13 18.08 16.47
CA ALA A 33 7.46 19.20 15.63
C ALA A 33 6.71 18.99 14.32
N LEU A 34 5.93 19.97 13.88
CA LEU A 34 5.31 19.92 12.57
C LEU A 34 6.46 19.75 11.58
N GLY A 35 6.46 18.62 10.87
CA GLY A 35 7.47 18.32 9.86
C GLY A 35 7.44 19.33 8.71
N ALA A 36 8.37 19.23 7.78
CA ALA A 36 8.34 20.04 6.57
C ALA A 36 7.01 19.81 5.84
N PRO A 37 6.37 20.85 5.26
CA PRO A 37 5.11 20.71 4.55
C PRO A 37 5.29 19.78 3.33
N LEU A 38 4.33 18.90 3.10
CA LEU A 38 4.31 18.02 1.92
C LEU A 38 4.17 18.87 0.65
N GLN A 39 5.02 18.61 -0.34
CA GLN A 39 5.00 19.23 -1.66
C GLN A 39 4.31 18.35 -2.71
N SER A 40 4.24 17.04 -2.47
CA SER A 40 3.46 16.05 -3.22
C SER A 40 2.97 14.96 -2.29
N ALA A 41 1.91 14.25 -2.67
CA ALA A 41 1.40 13.10 -1.93
C ALA A 41 1.30 11.92 -2.90
N GLY A 42 2.24 11.01 -2.80
CA GLY A 42 2.36 9.82 -3.66
C GLY A 42 1.99 8.53 -2.93
N THR A 43 2.85 7.54 -3.04
CA THR A 43 2.71 6.20 -2.48
C THR A 43 2.44 6.20 -0.98
N LEU A 44 1.57 5.30 -0.54
CA LEU A 44 1.13 5.11 0.85
C LEU A 44 1.58 3.78 1.42
N SER A 45 1.91 3.75 2.71
CA SER A 45 2.09 2.50 3.46
C SER A 45 1.71 2.69 4.93
N PHE A 46 0.85 1.83 5.47
CA PHE A 46 0.65 1.76 6.91
C PHE A 46 1.80 1.00 7.56
N VAL A 47 2.37 1.55 8.63
CA VAL A 47 3.33 0.87 9.50
C VAL A 47 2.65 0.28 10.72
N ASP A 48 1.54 0.86 11.14
CA ASP A 48 0.60 0.36 12.13
C ASP A 48 -0.80 0.96 11.88
N ALA A 49 -1.78 0.65 12.74
CA ALA A 49 -3.14 1.14 12.58
C ALA A 49 -3.29 2.67 12.71
N ASN A 50 -2.31 3.38 13.25
CA ASN A 50 -2.38 4.81 13.52
C ASN A 50 -1.33 5.63 12.78
N THR A 51 -0.40 4.99 12.09
CA THR A 51 0.70 5.66 11.43
C THR A 51 0.74 5.31 9.95
N LEU A 52 0.53 6.33 9.12
CA LEU A 52 0.54 6.24 7.66
C LEU A 52 1.77 6.97 7.10
N VAL A 53 2.62 6.25 6.39
CA VAL A 53 3.73 6.87 5.65
C VAL A 53 3.26 7.30 4.28
N VAL A 54 3.54 8.56 3.93
CA VAL A 54 3.24 9.19 2.64
C VAL A 54 4.55 9.59 1.97
N ALA A 55 4.75 9.19 0.73
CA ALA A 55 5.89 9.60 -0.07
C ALA A 55 5.67 10.99 -0.69
N ASP A 56 6.65 11.87 -0.50
CA ASP A 56 6.70 13.21 -1.11
C ASP A 56 7.91 13.29 -2.05
N TRP A 57 7.69 12.97 -3.32
CA TRP A 57 8.77 12.95 -4.30
C TRP A 57 9.31 14.37 -4.62
N ARG A 58 8.47 15.42 -4.53
CA ARG A 58 8.91 16.80 -4.74
C ARG A 58 9.73 17.32 -3.58
N GLY A 59 9.36 16.97 -2.36
CA GLY A 59 10.11 17.30 -1.16
C GLY A 59 11.29 16.38 -0.92
N SER A 60 11.45 15.31 -1.71
CA SER A 60 12.42 14.21 -1.50
C SER A 60 12.39 13.72 -0.05
N ARG A 61 11.17 13.36 0.42
CA ARG A 61 10.92 12.96 1.80
C ARG A 61 9.89 11.84 1.91
N LEU A 62 9.95 11.15 3.03
CA LEU A 62 8.87 10.32 3.55
C LEU A 62 8.28 11.03 4.76
N HIS A 63 6.96 11.04 4.89
CA HIS A 63 6.25 11.65 6.02
C HIS A 63 5.43 10.58 6.73
N ALA A 64 5.76 10.30 7.99
CA ALA A 64 4.97 9.40 8.84
C ALA A 64 3.92 10.23 9.58
N ILE A 65 2.69 10.12 9.14
CA ILE A 65 1.54 10.89 9.62
C ILE A 65 0.86 10.12 10.74
N THR A 66 0.69 10.76 11.91
CA THR A 66 -0.09 10.21 13.01
C THR A 66 -1.58 10.51 12.78
N LEU A 67 -2.36 9.45 12.60
CA LEU A 67 -3.80 9.54 12.39
C LEU A 67 -4.58 9.50 13.70
N PRO A 68 -5.73 10.18 13.79
CA PRO A 68 -6.59 10.06 14.95
C PRO A 68 -7.13 8.63 15.09
N PRO A 69 -7.55 8.20 16.30
CA PRO A 69 -8.20 6.90 16.48
C PRO A 69 -9.39 6.72 15.52
N ALA A 70 -9.57 5.50 15.02
CA ALA A 70 -10.71 5.13 14.19
C ALA A 70 -11.56 4.06 14.89
N ALA A 71 -12.83 3.99 14.54
CA ALA A 71 -13.69 2.90 14.97
C ALA A 71 -13.21 1.57 14.34
N PRO A 72 -13.35 0.44 15.06
CA PRO A 72 -13.14 -0.88 14.48
C PRO A 72 -14.03 -1.11 13.26
N GLY A 73 -13.51 -1.83 12.26
CA GLY A 73 -14.28 -2.24 11.10
C GLY A 73 -15.37 -3.25 11.44
N THR A 74 -16.42 -3.27 10.65
CA THR A 74 -17.59 -4.15 10.75
C THR A 74 -17.68 -5.14 9.59
N SER A 75 -16.69 -5.16 8.70
CA SER A 75 -16.66 -5.88 7.43
C SER A 75 -17.74 -5.38 6.44
N ALA A 76 -18.08 -4.09 6.53
CA ALA A 76 -18.96 -3.47 5.56
C ALA A 76 -18.26 -3.27 4.21
N TYR A 77 -19.03 -3.34 3.13
CA TYR A 77 -18.52 -3.24 1.77
C TYR A 77 -18.41 -1.78 1.33
N PHE A 78 -17.30 -1.42 0.72
CA PHE A 78 -17.27 -0.25 -0.15
C PHE A 78 -18.12 -0.52 -1.38
N ASN A 79 -19.00 0.41 -1.70
CA ASN A 79 -19.91 0.32 -2.83
C ASN A 79 -20.17 1.69 -3.46
N LEU A 80 -19.11 2.45 -3.63
CA LEU A 80 -19.15 3.85 -4.04
C LEU A 80 -18.94 3.96 -5.54
N LYS A 81 -20.02 4.16 -6.27
CA LYS A 81 -20.04 4.19 -7.75
C LYS A 81 -19.39 5.45 -8.35
N ASN A 82 -19.19 6.50 -7.56
CA ASN A 82 -18.54 7.74 -7.99
C ASN A 82 -17.82 8.41 -6.83
N VAL A 83 -16.75 7.77 -6.34
CA VAL A 83 -15.91 8.34 -5.26
C VAL A 83 -15.19 9.60 -5.72
N SER A 84 -14.90 9.75 -7.03
CA SER A 84 -14.26 10.96 -7.55
C SER A 84 -15.12 12.21 -7.35
N ALA A 85 -16.45 12.11 -7.50
CA ALA A 85 -17.34 13.25 -7.23
C ALA A 85 -17.41 13.59 -5.74
N ALA A 86 -17.48 12.60 -4.85
CA ALA A 86 -17.50 12.82 -3.40
C ALA A 86 -16.21 13.50 -2.90
N ILE A 87 -15.06 13.03 -3.39
CA ILE A 87 -13.75 13.62 -3.06
C ILE A 87 -13.64 15.04 -3.63
N ALA A 88 -14.03 15.25 -4.89
CA ALA A 88 -14.00 16.58 -5.51
C ALA A 88 -14.85 17.60 -4.74
N GLN A 89 -16.04 17.21 -4.31
CA GLN A 89 -16.90 18.04 -3.47
C GLN A 89 -16.22 18.42 -2.16
N SER A 90 -15.60 17.46 -1.47
CA SER A 90 -14.92 17.69 -0.19
C SER A 90 -13.66 18.56 -0.33
N LEU A 91 -13.00 18.51 -1.49
CA LEU A 91 -11.82 19.32 -1.81
C LEU A 91 -12.17 20.64 -2.51
N HIS A 92 -13.47 20.97 -2.70
CA HIS A 92 -13.96 22.16 -3.41
C HIS A 92 -13.37 22.29 -4.84
N THR A 93 -13.33 21.19 -5.59
CA THR A 93 -12.79 21.12 -6.94
C THR A 93 -13.69 20.30 -7.86
N GLN A 94 -13.24 20.02 -9.08
CA GLN A 94 -13.94 19.19 -10.05
C GLN A 94 -13.31 17.79 -10.15
N PRO A 95 -14.06 16.71 -10.48
CA PRO A 95 -13.52 15.37 -10.58
C PRO A 95 -12.40 15.20 -11.61
N ASP A 96 -12.43 15.95 -12.72
CA ASP A 96 -11.42 15.93 -13.79
C ASP A 96 -10.11 16.64 -13.37
N ARG A 97 -10.10 17.36 -12.26
CA ARG A 97 -8.93 17.97 -11.64
C ARG A 97 -8.21 17.04 -10.66
N LEU A 98 -8.77 15.86 -10.39
CA LEU A 98 -8.20 14.89 -9.47
C LEU A 98 -7.33 13.88 -10.21
N ARG A 99 -6.09 13.72 -9.78
CA ARG A 99 -5.26 12.57 -10.13
C ARG A 99 -5.09 11.71 -8.89
N PHE A 100 -5.54 10.47 -8.97
CA PHE A 100 -5.38 9.48 -7.92
C PHE A 100 -3.96 8.93 -7.99
N GLU A 101 -3.22 9.00 -6.88
CA GLU A 101 -1.82 8.61 -6.82
C GLU A 101 -1.63 7.23 -6.18
N ASP A 102 -2.29 6.99 -5.04
CA ASP A 102 -2.25 5.69 -4.36
C ASP A 102 -3.44 5.54 -3.40
N MET A 103 -3.66 4.29 -2.94
CA MET A 103 -4.68 3.94 -1.96
C MET A 103 -4.18 2.88 -0.99
N ALA A 104 -4.44 3.07 0.30
CA ALA A 104 -4.25 2.07 1.34
C ALA A 104 -5.48 2.01 2.26
N VAL A 105 -5.85 0.82 2.72
CA VAL A 105 -6.91 0.67 3.73
C VAL A 105 -6.26 0.58 5.11
N ARG A 106 -6.80 1.35 6.06
CA ARG A 106 -6.29 1.41 7.42
C ARG A 106 -6.51 0.06 8.13
N PRO A 107 -5.47 -0.55 8.71
CA PRO A 107 -5.59 -1.82 9.41
C PRO A 107 -6.63 -1.76 10.54
N GLY A 108 -7.53 -2.76 10.59
CA GLY A 108 -8.55 -2.88 11.63
C GLY A 108 -9.72 -1.89 11.53
N SER A 109 -9.82 -1.15 10.44
CA SER A 109 -10.93 -0.24 10.16
C SER A 109 -11.40 -0.37 8.71
N GLU A 110 -12.48 0.34 8.37
CA GLU A 110 -13.02 0.43 7.01
C GLU A 110 -12.80 1.82 6.42
N LEU A 111 -11.62 2.39 6.66
CA LEU A 111 -11.20 3.67 6.11
C LEU A 111 -10.16 3.45 5.01
N ALA A 112 -10.52 3.77 3.78
CA ALA A 112 -9.57 3.86 2.68
C ALA A 112 -8.92 5.25 2.70
N TYR A 113 -7.60 5.32 2.75
CA TYR A 113 -6.83 6.54 2.59
C TYR A 113 -6.35 6.64 1.15
N ILE A 114 -6.56 7.79 0.54
CA ILE A 114 -6.25 8.02 -0.87
C ILE A 114 -5.42 9.30 -0.98
N THR A 115 -4.27 9.21 -1.63
CA THR A 115 -3.47 10.36 -2.01
C THR A 115 -3.86 10.85 -3.40
N LEU A 116 -3.84 12.17 -3.55
CA LEU A 116 -4.21 12.82 -4.80
C LEU A 116 -3.27 14.00 -5.11
N SER A 117 -3.14 14.26 -6.40
CA SER A 117 -2.70 15.57 -6.92
C SER A 117 -3.91 16.31 -7.43
N VAL A 118 -4.13 17.52 -6.93
CA VAL A 118 -5.26 18.39 -7.29
C VAL A 118 -4.76 19.49 -8.22
N ASP A 119 -5.18 19.46 -9.48
CA ASP A 119 -4.83 20.47 -10.47
C ASP A 119 -5.71 21.73 -10.29
N SER A 120 -5.07 22.85 -9.99
CA SER A 120 -5.75 24.15 -9.92
C SER A 120 -5.96 24.81 -11.28
N GLY A 121 -5.44 24.21 -12.36
CA GLY A 121 -5.38 24.80 -13.71
C GLY A 121 -4.21 25.76 -13.91
N HIS A 122 -3.48 26.11 -12.86
CA HIS A 122 -2.32 26.97 -12.89
C HIS A 122 -1.25 26.49 -11.92
N GLY A 123 -0.02 26.31 -12.41
CA GLY A 123 1.13 25.96 -11.58
C GLY A 123 1.23 24.49 -11.20
N VAL A 124 1.82 24.23 -10.05
CA VAL A 124 2.09 22.88 -9.54
C VAL A 124 0.83 22.33 -8.87
N PRO A 125 0.37 21.12 -9.21
CA PRO A 125 -0.75 20.48 -8.52
C PRO A 125 -0.52 20.38 -7.01
N ALA A 126 -1.55 20.69 -6.23
CA ALA A 126 -1.49 20.61 -4.77
C ALA A 126 -1.64 19.15 -4.29
N PRO A 127 -0.90 18.72 -3.25
CA PRO A 127 -1.11 17.43 -2.63
C PRO A 127 -2.39 17.42 -1.80
N ALA A 128 -3.11 16.31 -1.82
CA ALA A 128 -4.22 16.04 -0.91
C ALA A 128 -4.15 14.60 -0.39
N LEU A 129 -4.59 14.40 0.85
CA LEU A 129 -4.82 13.11 1.47
C LEU A 129 -6.24 13.12 2.01
N VAL A 130 -7.03 12.15 1.62
CA VAL A 130 -8.40 11.96 2.10
C VAL A 130 -8.59 10.59 2.69
N SER A 131 -9.53 10.46 3.63
CA SER A 131 -10.07 9.18 4.06
C SER A 131 -11.49 9.04 3.52
N VAL A 132 -11.88 7.82 3.17
CA VAL A 132 -13.23 7.50 2.68
C VAL A 132 -13.72 6.29 3.46
N ASP A 133 -14.92 6.37 4.06
CA ASP A 133 -15.56 5.24 4.71
C ASP A 133 -16.51 4.48 3.76
N THR A 134 -17.06 3.37 4.23
CA THR A 134 -17.99 2.53 3.45
C THR A 134 -19.35 3.19 3.18
N ALA A 135 -19.72 4.23 3.94
CA ALA A 135 -20.90 5.05 3.70
C ALA A 135 -20.65 6.17 2.66
N GLY A 136 -19.39 6.38 2.26
CA GLY A 136 -19.00 7.40 1.29
C GLY A 136 -18.69 8.77 1.91
N HIS A 137 -18.57 8.86 3.24
CA HIS A 137 -18.11 10.09 3.86
C HIS A 137 -16.62 10.30 3.59
N VAL A 138 -16.28 11.48 3.17
CA VAL A 138 -14.91 11.88 2.85
C VAL A 138 -14.37 12.80 3.94
N GLY A 139 -13.32 12.37 4.62
CA GLY A 139 -12.54 13.19 5.55
C GLY A 139 -11.29 13.74 4.86
N VAL A 140 -11.04 15.04 4.94
CA VAL A 140 -9.83 15.66 4.40
C VAL A 140 -8.79 15.77 5.52
N VAL A 141 -7.60 15.21 5.30
CA VAL A 141 -6.48 15.34 6.23
C VAL A 141 -5.78 16.67 6.00
N ASP A 142 -5.72 17.51 7.03
CA ASP A 142 -5.01 18.80 6.96
C ASP A 142 -3.49 18.56 7.01
N LEU A 143 -2.88 18.39 5.83
CA LEU A 143 -1.45 18.14 5.68
C LEU A 143 -0.54 19.24 6.24
N LYS A 144 -1.08 20.42 6.57
CA LYS A 144 -0.34 21.53 7.18
C LYS A 144 -0.30 21.45 8.69
N ARG A 145 -1.25 20.73 9.30
CA ARG A 145 -1.44 20.67 10.76
C ARG A 145 -1.37 19.28 11.34
N VAL A 146 -1.52 18.24 10.51
CA VAL A 146 -1.45 16.86 11.00
C VAL A 146 -0.06 16.59 11.60
N PRO A 147 0.03 16.01 12.80
CA PRO A 147 1.32 15.65 13.39
C PRO A 147 2.03 14.62 12.51
N HIS A 148 3.27 14.89 12.13
CA HIS A 148 4.08 13.95 11.38
C HIS A 148 5.57 14.15 11.63
N GLU A 149 6.33 13.08 11.50
CA GLU A 149 7.78 13.10 11.39
C GLU A 149 8.20 12.84 9.94
N SER A 150 9.41 13.18 9.57
CA SER A 150 9.86 12.96 8.19
C SER A 150 11.30 12.49 8.10
N ALA A 151 11.58 11.65 7.10
CA ALA A 151 12.91 11.24 6.70
C ALA A 151 13.27 11.81 5.32
N VAL A 152 14.54 12.19 5.13
CA VAL A 152 15.05 12.69 3.85
C VAL A 152 15.42 11.52 2.94
N ILE A 153 15.12 11.66 1.64
CA ILE A 153 15.61 10.80 0.58
C ILE A 153 16.79 11.52 -0.08
N GLY A 154 18.01 11.25 0.43
CA GLY A 154 19.20 12.02 0.07
C GLY A 154 19.76 11.74 -1.33
N ASP A 155 19.32 10.66 -1.96
CA ASP A 155 19.77 10.19 -3.27
C ASP A 155 18.68 10.31 -4.36
N ALA A 156 17.64 11.13 -4.14
CA ALA A 156 16.57 11.34 -5.10
C ALA A 156 17.12 11.82 -6.47
N PRO A 157 16.49 11.44 -7.59
CA PRO A 157 16.84 11.97 -8.90
C PRO A 157 16.79 13.49 -8.91
N SER A 158 17.75 14.14 -9.58
CA SER A 158 17.78 15.59 -9.70
C SER A 158 16.60 16.11 -10.53
N ALA A 159 16.14 17.33 -10.23
CA ALA A 159 14.95 17.93 -10.83
C ALA A 159 15.07 18.19 -12.34
N ASP A 160 16.30 18.27 -12.85
CA ASP A 160 16.60 18.46 -14.28
C ASP A 160 16.65 17.18 -15.10
N LYS A 161 16.60 16.02 -14.44
CA LYS A 161 16.56 14.73 -15.15
C LYS A 161 15.13 14.39 -15.56
N HIS A 162 14.97 14.09 -16.84
CA HIS A 162 13.69 13.72 -17.42
C HIS A 162 13.82 12.47 -18.26
N PHE A 163 12.75 11.67 -18.25
CA PHE A 163 12.50 10.70 -19.30
C PHE A 163 12.07 11.42 -20.59
N TRP A 164 12.01 10.70 -21.68
CA TRP A 164 11.38 11.21 -22.87
C TRP A 164 9.92 11.64 -22.59
N ARG A 165 9.37 12.61 -23.34
CA ARG A 165 8.08 13.28 -23.09
C ARG A 165 8.08 14.16 -21.85
N ASP A 166 9.22 14.69 -21.45
CA ASP A 166 9.37 15.67 -20.37
C ASP A 166 8.85 15.20 -19.00
N GLN A 167 8.79 13.87 -18.77
CA GLN A 167 8.42 13.34 -17.47
C GLN A 167 9.62 13.38 -16.52
N PRO A 168 9.56 14.11 -15.40
CA PRO A 168 10.66 14.16 -14.44
C PRO A 168 10.96 12.77 -13.85
N GLU A 169 12.22 12.33 -13.84
CA GLU A 169 12.64 11.08 -13.18
C GLU A 169 12.31 11.10 -11.68
N ALA A 170 12.31 12.29 -11.06
CA ALA A 170 11.97 12.49 -9.66
C ALA A 170 10.56 12.00 -9.29
N THR A 171 9.62 11.91 -10.25
CA THR A 171 8.29 11.33 -9.99
C THR A 171 8.34 9.85 -9.61
N TYR A 172 9.45 9.17 -9.88
CA TYR A 172 9.73 7.78 -9.52
C TYR A 172 10.71 7.65 -8.35
N THR A 173 10.96 8.72 -7.58
CA THR A 173 11.80 8.66 -6.37
C THR A 173 11.31 7.59 -5.40
N VAL A 174 9.99 7.47 -5.26
CA VAL A 174 9.31 6.39 -4.52
C VAL A 174 8.20 5.83 -5.40
N THR A 175 8.25 4.55 -5.68
CA THR A 175 7.27 3.85 -6.51
C THR A 175 6.42 2.86 -5.73
N ASP A 176 6.98 2.30 -4.65
CA ASP A 176 6.24 1.45 -3.70
C ASP A 176 6.95 1.37 -2.35
N MET A 177 6.20 0.99 -1.31
CA MET A 177 6.71 0.82 0.04
C MET A 177 6.15 -0.45 0.69
N ALA A 178 6.98 -1.12 1.50
CA ALA A 178 6.56 -2.24 2.33
C ALA A 178 7.15 -2.08 3.74
N TYR A 179 6.35 -2.40 4.77
CA TYR A 179 6.80 -2.35 6.16
C TYR A 179 6.86 -3.76 6.75
N ARG A 180 7.96 -4.03 7.47
CA ARG A 180 8.12 -5.27 8.22
C ARG A 180 9.12 -5.08 9.38
N ASP A 181 8.75 -5.56 10.55
CA ASP A 181 9.65 -5.71 11.71
C ASP A 181 10.47 -4.45 12.05
N GLY A 182 9.81 -3.28 12.11
CA GLY A 182 10.47 -2.01 12.44
C GLY A 182 11.29 -1.41 11.30
N LYS A 183 11.13 -1.92 10.07
CA LYS A 183 11.82 -1.39 8.88
C LYS A 183 10.84 -1.07 7.77
N LEU A 184 11.05 0.08 7.15
CA LEU A 184 10.34 0.52 5.95
C LEU A 184 11.25 0.33 4.74
N TYR A 185 10.81 -0.50 3.82
CA TYR A 185 11.48 -0.77 2.54
C TYR A 185 10.85 0.12 1.48
N VAL A 186 11.68 0.86 0.75
CA VAL A 186 11.24 1.89 -0.19
C VAL A 186 11.88 1.66 -1.54
N ALA A 187 11.07 1.34 -2.53
CA ALA A 187 11.50 1.17 -3.91
C ALA A 187 11.39 2.49 -4.68
N GLY A 188 12.27 2.69 -5.67
CA GLY A 188 12.20 3.82 -6.57
C GLY A 188 13.48 4.04 -7.36
N LEU A 189 13.64 5.26 -7.87
CA LEU A 189 14.84 5.68 -8.57
C LEU A 189 15.73 6.55 -7.67
N SER A 190 17.03 6.44 -7.89
CA SER A 190 18.05 7.36 -7.34
C SER A 190 18.73 8.15 -8.47
N ASN A 191 19.59 9.09 -8.10
CA ASN A 191 20.40 9.85 -9.06
C ASN A 191 21.65 9.10 -9.54
N ALA A 192 21.87 7.87 -9.07
CA ALA A 192 23.01 7.04 -9.44
C ALA A 192 22.92 6.54 -10.89
N SER A 193 24.03 6.04 -11.45
CA SER A 193 24.06 5.41 -12.78
C SER A 193 23.18 4.17 -12.84
N PHE A 194 23.22 3.34 -11.78
CA PHE A 194 22.28 2.25 -11.56
C PHE A 194 21.12 2.80 -10.73
N ALA A 195 20.14 3.41 -11.39
CA ALA A 195 19.14 4.24 -10.74
C ALA A 195 18.04 3.45 -10.03
N SER A 196 17.77 2.19 -10.42
CA SER A 196 16.81 1.33 -9.71
C SER A 196 17.32 1.05 -8.30
N THR A 197 16.58 1.42 -7.27
CA THR A 197 17.09 1.47 -5.89
C THR A 197 16.06 0.97 -4.90
N LEU A 198 16.52 0.20 -3.92
CA LEU A 198 15.82 -0.14 -2.69
C LEU A 198 16.50 0.54 -1.51
N ARG A 199 15.72 1.29 -0.74
CA ARG A 199 16.16 1.95 0.50
C ARG A 199 15.50 1.29 1.68
N VAL A 200 16.21 1.18 2.80
CA VAL A 200 15.70 0.63 4.05
C VAL A 200 15.88 1.67 5.15
N TYR A 201 14.77 2.12 5.71
CA TYR A 201 14.72 3.01 6.86
C TYR A 201 14.35 2.21 8.10
N ASP A 202 15.03 2.46 9.21
CA ASP A 202 14.49 2.05 10.52
C ASP A 202 13.25 2.90 10.85
N PHE A 203 12.27 2.29 11.48
CA PHE A 203 11.05 3.01 11.88
C PHE A 203 10.75 2.78 13.37
N PRO A 204 10.51 3.83 14.20
CA PRO A 204 10.47 5.28 13.85
C PRO A 204 11.77 5.78 13.19
N PHE A 205 11.67 6.82 12.37
CA PHE A 205 12.82 7.32 11.62
C PHE A 205 13.94 7.80 12.55
N ASN A 206 15.13 7.24 12.43
CA ASN A 206 16.25 7.51 13.33
C ASN A 206 17.59 7.78 12.64
N GLY A 207 17.57 8.02 11.34
CA GLY A 207 18.79 8.28 10.58
C GLY A 207 18.60 8.22 9.07
N ALA A 208 19.71 8.12 8.36
CA ALA A 208 19.72 7.90 6.92
C ALA A 208 19.35 6.46 6.58
N ALA A 209 18.72 6.26 5.42
CA ALA A 209 18.48 4.92 4.89
C ALA A 209 19.80 4.24 4.51
N THR A 210 19.83 2.91 4.61
CA THR A 210 20.72 2.10 3.78
C THR A 210 20.13 1.99 2.39
N ALA A 211 20.94 2.03 1.34
CA ALA A 211 20.49 1.98 -0.04
C ALA A 211 21.29 0.96 -0.85
N ALA A 212 20.59 0.19 -1.67
CA ALA A 212 21.17 -0.77 -2.60
C ALA A 212 20.60 -0.53 -4.00
N SER A 213 21.45 -0.57 -5.02
CA SER A 213 20.99 -0.59 -6.41
C SER A 213 20.52 -2.00 -6.81
N VAL A 214 19.57 -2.06 -7.73
CA VAL A 214 18.97 -3.32 -8.19
C VAL A 214 19.07 -3.43 -9.70
N GLU A 215 19.56 -4.56 -10.17
CA GLU A 215 19.41 -4.95 -11.56
C GLU A 215 18.55 -6.21 -11.67
N MET A 216 17.85 -6.37 -12.78
CA MET A 216 17.10 -7.59 -13.09
C MET A 216 17.23 -7.96 -14.56
N TYR A 217 17.17 -9.24 -14.87
CA TYR A 217 17.05 -9.68 -16.25
C TYR A 217 15.60 -9.53 -16.72
N HIS A 218 15.42 -8.79 -17.82
CA HIS A 218 14.11 -8.53 -18.41
C HIS A 218 13.90 -9.39 -19.68
N PRO A 219 13.10 -10.46 -19.61
CA PRO A 219 12.93 -11.40 -20.71
C PRO A 219 12.35 -10.80 -21.99
N VAL A 220 11.48 -9.78 -21.87
CA VAL A 220 10.90 -9.08 -23.03
C VAL A 220 11.97 -8.34 -23.82
N HIS A 221 12.92 -7.70 -23.14
CA HIS A 221 13.97 -6.90 -23.75
C HIS A 221 15.26 -7.69 -23.97
N ASN A 222 15.35 -8.92 -23.45
CA ASN A 222 16.54 -9.78 -23.49
C ASN A 222 17.80 -9.07 -22.98
N GLN A 223 17.69 -8.38 -21.84
CA GLN A 223 18.79 -7.61 -21.27
C GLN A 223 18.69 -7.48 -19.76
N LEU A 224 19.81 -7.12 -19.11
CA LEU A 224 19.83 -6.65 -17.74
C LEU A 224 19.41 -5.18 -17.69
N GLU A 225 18.53 -4.85 -16.76
CA GLU A 225 18.04 -3.50 -16.56
C GLU A 225 18.41 -3.00 -15.17
N THR A 226 19.00 -1.81 -15.12
CA THR A 226 19.52 -1.17 -13.91
C THR A 226 18.84 0.17 -13.61
N ARG A 227 17.92 0.61 -14.47
CA ARG A 227 17.20 1.88 -14.38
C ARG A 227 15.69 1.71 -14.31
N ALA A 228 15.17 0.50 -14.52
CA ALA A 228 13.75 0.20 -14.37
C ALA A 228 13.38 0.19 -12.88
N PRO A 229 12.45 1.02 -12.41
CA PRO A 229 12.04 0.99 -11.01
C PRO A 229 11.15 -0.23 -10.72
N ILE A 230 11.27 -0.80 -9.54
CA ILE A 230 10.24 -1.68 -8.99
C ILE A 230 8.92 -0.92 -8.97
N ARG A 231 7.85 -1.53 -9.47
CA ARG A 231 6.53 -0.88 -9.56
C ARG A 231 5.64 -1.23 -8.38
N LYS A 232 5.65 -2.50 -7.98
CA LYS A 232 4.94 -3.02 -6.83
C LYS A 232 5.76 -4.10 -6.14
N MET A 233 5.66 -4.17 -4.81
CA MET A 233 6.39 -5.14 -4.03
C MET A 233 5.65 -5.52 -2.75
N LEU A 234 5.98 -6.68 -2.23
CA LEU A 234 5.62 -7.12 -0.88
C LEU A 234 6.75 -7.99 -0.29
N ILE A 235 6.68 -8.26 1.00
CA ILE A 235 7.61 -9.15 1.68
C ILE A 235 6.88 -10.42 2.08
N ALA A 236 7.43 -11.57 1.66
CA ALA A 236 6.94 -12.89 2.02
C ALA A 236 8.06 -13.73 2.63
N ASP A 237 7.69 -14.70 3.47
CA ASP A 237 8.64 -15.71 3.93
C ASP A 237 8.72 -16.83 2.90
N LEU A 238 9.80 -16.87 2.14
CA LEU A 238 10.06 -17.89 1.13
C LEU A 238 11.10 -18.87 1.67
N ASN A 239 10.72 -20.14 1.82
CA ASN A 239 11.61 -21.18 2.34
C ASN A 239 12.22 -20.84 3.72
N GLY A 240 11.47 -20.15 4.58
CA GLY A 240 11.92 -19.72 5.90
C GLY A 240 12.80 -18.46 5.90
N GLU A 241 12.90 -17.76 4.77
CA GLU A 241 13.69 -16.53 4.63
C GLU A 241 12.81 -15.34 4.22
N PRO A 242 12.85 -14.21 4.95
CA PRO A 242 12.20 -12.99 4.55
C PRO A 242 12.74 -12.51 3.20
N THR A 243 11.86 -12.43 2.21
CA THR A 243 12.21 -12.15 0.82
C THR A 243 11.26 -11.11 0.24
N LEU A 244 11.81 -10.12 -0.42
CA LEU A 244 11.06 -9.16 -1.21
C LEU A 244 10.67 -9.82 -2.53
N VAL A 245 9.36 -9.81 -2.83
CA VAL A 245 8.78 -10.18 -4.13
C VAL A 245 8.41 -8.90 -4.82
N ALA A 246 8.98 -8.64 -5.99
CA ALA A 246 8.86 -7.35 -6.67
C ALA A 246 8.53 -7.52 -8.16
N ALA A 247 7.66 -6.64 -8.66
CA ALA A 247 7.24 -6.61 -10.06
C ALA A 247 7.62 -5.29 -10.72
N PHE A 248 8.07 -5.38 -11.96
CA PHE A 248 8.49 -4.26 -12.81
C PHE A 248 7.51 -4.02 -13.96
N THR A 249 7.68 -2.92 -14.69
CA THR A 249 6.92 -2.67 -15.92
C THR A 249 7.18 -3.78 -16.95
N CYS A 250 6.19 -4.13 -17.74
CA CYS A 250 6.13 -5.32 -18.61
C CYS A 250 6.13 -6.65 -17.85
N SER A 251 5.93 -6.60 -16.54
CA SER A 251 5.60 -7.71 -15.64
C SER A 251 6.67 -8.77 -15.37
N PRO A 252 7.99 -8.50 -15.42
CA PRO A 252 8.92 -9.43 -14.78
C PRO A 252 8.71 -9.41 -13.27
N LEU A 253 8.67 -10.61 -12.68
CA LEU A 253 8.60 -10.81 -11.23
C LEU A 253 9.96 -11.30 -10.73
N VAL A 254 10.47 -10.64 -9.71
CA VAL A 254 11.77 -10.98 -9.11
C VAL A 254 11.67 -11.27 -7.62
N THR A 255 12.68 -11.94 -7.09
CA THR A 255 12.86 -12.16 -5.65
C THR A 255 14.20 -11.63 -5.20
N ILE A 256 14.23 -10.98 -4.02
CA ILE A 256 15.42 -10.42 -3.37
C ILE A 256 15.36 -10.78 -1.88
N PRO A 257 16.23 -11.67 -1.38
CA PRO A 257 16.34 -11.93 0.06
C PRO A 257 16.69 -10.66 0.83
N LEU A 258 15.97 -10.36 1.93
CA LEU A 258 16.20 -9.09 2.66
C LEU A 258 17.63 -8.98 3.22
N ARG A 259 18.32 -10.09 3.48
CA ARG A 259 19.72 -10.09 3.90
C ARG A 259 20.71 -9.47 2.90
N GLU A 260 20.32 -9.37 1.63
CA GLU A 260 21.13 -8.78 0.55
C GLU A 260 21.05 -7.24 0.53
N LEU A 261 20.06 -6.66 1.19
CA LEU A 261 19.85 -5.21 1.27
C LEU A 261 20.87 -4.58 2.25
N LYS A 262 22.09 -4.42 1.79
CA LYS A 262 23.18 -3.76 2.51
C LYS A 262 23.50 -2.42 1.85
N ASP A 263 23.97 -1.47 2.67
CA ASP A 263 24.34 -0.16 2.15
C ASP A 263 25.41 -0.25 1.07
N GLY A 264 25.19 0.45 -0.04
CA GLY A 264 26.08 0.45 -1.21
C GLY A 264 26.11 -0.86 -2.02
N ALA A 265 25.29 -1.86 -1.68
CA ALA A 265 25.25 -3.10 -2.44
C ALA A 265 24.68 -2.87 -3.85
N HIS A 266 25.15 -3.68 -4.81
CA HIS A 266 24.52 -3.87 -6.12
C HIS A 266 23.92 -5.27 -6.16
N ILE A 267 22.59 -5.35 -6.30
CA ILE A 267 21.84 -6.60 -6.17
C ILE A 267 21.39 -7.06 -7.55
N ALA A 268 21.83 -8.24 -7.93
CA ALA A 268 21.29 -8.94 -9.11
C ALA A 268 20.02 -9.70 -8.69
N ALA A 269 18.87 -9.08 -8.86
CA ALA A 269 17.60 -9.68 -8.49
C ALA A 269 17.27 -10.89 -9.35
N LYS A 270 16.80 -11.97 -8.73
CA LYS A 270 16.45 -13.19 -9.44
C LYS A 270 15.09 -13.04 -10.13
N THR A 271 15.07 -12.97 -11.45
CA THR A 271 13.83 -13.03 -12.23
C THR A 271 13.26 -14.45 -12.16
N ILE A 272 12.06 -14.61 -11.60
CA ILE A 272 11.38 -15.89 -11.44
C ILE A 272 10.23 -16.07 -12.42
N ALA A 273 9.72 -14.99 -12.98
CA ALA A 273 8.67 -15.01 -13.98
C ALA A 273 8.72 -13.81 -14.91
N GLU A 274 8.11 -13.99 -16.09
CA GLU A 274 7.65 -12.93 -16.98
C GLU A 274 6.18 -13.20 -17.31
N PHE A 275 5.28 -12.26 -16.98
CA PHE A 275 3.84 -12.42 -17.19
C PHE A 275 3.31 -11.73 -18.44
N GLY A 276 4.18 -11.25 -19.29
CA GLY A 276 3.85 -10.64 -20.58
C GLY A 276 3.97 -9.12 -20.58
N TRP A 277 4.22 -8.61 -21.75
CA TRP A 277 4.58 -7.22 -22.03
C TRP A 277 3.36 -6.29 -22.19
N GLY A 278 3.64 -4.98 -22.23
CA GLY A 278 2.64 -3.94 -22.55
C GLY A 278 1.76 -3.53 -21.39
N SER A 279 2.09 -3.93 -20.15
CA SER A 279 1.33 -3.58 -18.96
C SER A 279 2.25 -3.17 -17.80
N ALA A 280 1.74 -2.39 -16.86
CA ALA A 280 2.44 -2.03 -15.65
C ALA A 280 1.71 -2.58 -14.42
N PRO A 281 2.43 -3.13 -13.43
CA PRO A 281 1.87 -3.46 -12.13
C PRO A 281 1.25 -2.22 -11.48
N VAL A 282 0.00 -2.33 -11.00
CA VAL A 282 -0.72 -1.25 -10.31
C VAL A 282 -1.09 -1.62 -8.88
N GLY A 283 -1.00 -2.91 -8.51
CA GLY A 283 -1.22 -3.38 -7.15
C GLY A 283 -0.65 -4.77 -6.93
N MET A 284 -0.19 -5.04 -5.72
CA MET A 284 0.27 -6.36 -5.28
C MET A 284 -0.19 -6.56 -3.84
N VAL A 285 -1.00 -7.57 -3.60
CA VAL A 285 -1.52 -7.89 -2.27
C VAL A 285 -1.33 -9.36 -1.95
N MET A 286 -0.98 -9.65 -0.70
CA MET A 286 -0.90 -11.00 -0.18
C MET A 286 -2.06 -11.24 0.79
N PHE A 287 -2.71 -12.39 0.68
CA PHE A 287 -3.82 -12.78 1.54
C PHE A 287 -3.95 -14.29 1.59
N ASP A 288 -4.71 -14.80 2.55
CA ASP A 288 -5.12 -16.20 2.61
C ASP A 288 -6.66 -16.27 2.53
N ALA A 289 -7.17 -17.06 1.60
CA ALA A 289 -8.59 -17.35 1.44
C ALA A 289 -8.95 -18.76 1.90
N GLY A 290 -8.14 -19.36 2.79
CA GLY A 290 -8.35 -20.71 3.34
C GLY A 290 -7.65 -21.83 2.57
N GLN A 291 -6.81 -21.48 1.59
CA GLN A 291 -6.00 -22.45 0.82
C GLN A 291 -4.49 -22.18 0.92
N GLY A 292 -4.09 -21.42 1.94
CA GLY A 292 -2.74 -20.92 2.12
C GLY A 292 -2.52 -19.52 1.50
N PRO A 293 -1.38 -18.90 1.79
CA PRO A 293 -1.11 -17.54 1.35
C PRO A 293 -0.93 -17.45 -0.17
N MET A 294 -1.62 -16.48 -0.76
CA MET A 294 -1.64 -16.16 -2.19
C MET A 294 -1.18 -14.73 -2.43
N VAL A 295 -0.57 -14.49 -3.56
CA VAL A 295 -0.23 -13.14 -4.07
C VAL A 295 -1.07 -12.86 -5.30
N LEU A 296 -1.80 -11.75 -5.27
CA LEU A 296 -2.51 -11.19 -6.41
C LEU A 296 -1.74 -9.98 -6.94
N LEU A 297 -1.32 -10.04 -8.18
CA LEU A 297 -0.64 -8.96 -8.90
C LEU A 297 -1.60 -8.40 -9.95
N THR A 298 -1.98 -7.13 -9.82
CA THR A 298 -2.89 -6.46 -10.75
C THR A 298 -2.15 -5.54 -11.70
N HIS A 299 -2.71 -5.35 -12.88
CA HIS A 299 -2.06 -4.69 -14.00
C HIS A 299 -2.91 -3.59 -14.62
N SER A 300 -2.26 -2.64 -15.30
CA SER A 300 -2.94 -1.51 -15.96
C SER A 300 -3.75 -1.92 -17.20
N HIS A 301 -3.30 -2.93 -17.95
CA HIS A 301 -3.86 -3.24 -19.29
C HIS A 301 -4.12 -4.72 -19.55
N LYS A 302 -4.05 -5.56 -18.53
CA LYS A 302 -4.36 -6.99 -18.65
C LYS A 302 -5.03 -7.51 -17.38
N SER A 303 -5.53 -8.76 -17.42
CA SER A 303 -6.03 -9.49 -16.23
C SER A 303 -4.95 -9.61 -15.15
N ALA A 304 -5.38 -9.79 -13.92
CA ALA A 304 -4.49 -10.01 -12.79
C ALA A 304 -3.89 -11.42 -12.81
N ASP A 305 -2.73 -11.57 -12.18
CA ASP A 305 -2.02 -12.83 -11.99
C ASP A 305 -2.12 -13.25 -10.51
N LEU A 306 -2.68 -14.43 -10.25
CA LEU A 306 -2.78 -15.03 -8.91
C LEU A 306 -1.78 -16.18 -8.80
N MET A 307 -0.98 -16.16 -7.74
CA MET A 307 0.09 -17.13 -7.47
C MET A 307 0.03 -17.58 -6.02
N SER A 308 0.34 -18.81 -5.71
CA SER A 308 0.57 -19.22 -4.32
C SER A 308 1.97 -18.77 -3.85
N VAL A 309 2.09 -18.43 -2.58
CA VAL A 309 3.42 -18.15 -1.98
C VAL A 309 4.31 -19.36 -2.05
N ALA A 310 3.75 -20.57 -1.98
CA ALA A 310 4.50 -21.83 -2.13
C ALA A 310 5.12 -21.98 -3.53
N ASP A 311 4.38 -21.64 -4.60
CA ASP A 311 4.91 -21.68 -5.98
C ASP A 311 5.99 -20.60 -6.20
N ILE A 312 5.81 -19.42 -5.60
CA ILE A 312 6.83 -18.36 -5.60
C ILE A 312 8.10 -18.85 -4.89
N ALA A 313 7.96 -19.52 -3.73
CA ALA A 313 9.08 -20.06 -2.98
C ALA A 313 9.82 -21.18 -3.75
N ASP A 314 9.07 -22.06 -4.42
CA ASP A 314 9.63 -23.09 -5.29
C ASP A 314 10.40 -22.49 -6.47
N ALA A 315 9.84 -21.49 -7.14
CA ALA A 315 10.50 -20.75 -8.22
C ALA A 315 11.75 -20.01 -7.75
N ALA A 316 11.70 -19.38 -6.56
CA ALA A 316 12.86 -18.72 -5.95
C ALA A 316 13.99 -19.71 -5.60
N GLY A 317 13.67 -20.99 -5.31
CA GLY A 317 14.63 -22.06 -5.07
C GLY A 317 15.31 -22.59 -6.34
N LYS A 318 14.80 -22.27 -7.53
CA LYS A 318 15.30 -22.71 -8.83
C LYS A 318 16.24 -21.67 -9.48
N PRO A 319 16.96 -22.03 -10.53
CA PRO A 319 17.62 -21.04 -11.41
C PRO A 319 16.61 -20.03 -11.94
N GLY A 320 17.01 -18.76 -11.96
CA GLY A 320 16.19 -17.68 -12.50
C GLY A 320 15.99 -17.78 -14.02
N VAL A 321 15.03 -17.01 -14.53
CA VAL A 321 14.82 -16.83 -15.95
C VAL A 321 15.97 -16.00 -16.53
N THR A 322 16.66 -16.53 -17.56
CA THR A 322 17.79 -15.91 -18.21
C THR A 322 17.70 -15.94 -19.74
N THR A 323 16.52 -16.32 -20.26
CA THR A 323 16.26 -16.43 -21.70
C THR A 323 15.11 -15.50 -22.09
N PRO A 324 15.11 -14.96 -23.32
CA PRO A 324 14.05 -14.11 -23.79
C PRO A 324 12.75 -14.87 -24.01
N ILE A 325 11.62 -14.13 -23.96
CA ILE A 325 10.32 -14.64 -24.44
C ILE A 325 10.39 -14.98 -25.94
N LYS A 326 9.49 -15.83 -26.38
CA LYS A 326 9.31 -16.17 -27.81
C LYS A 326 7.97 -15.63 -28.30
N TRP A 327 7.93 -14.35 -28.57
CA TRP A 327 6.73 -13.71 -29.07
C TRP A 327 6.38 -14.16 -30.50
N PRO A 328 5.09 -14.40 -30.81
CA PRO A 328 3.91 -14.45 -29.92
C PRO A 328 3.65 -15.84 -29.30
N ALA A 329 4.48 -16.84 -29.57
CA ALA A 329 4.21 -18.24 -29.24
C ALA A 329 4.30 -18.52 -27.73
N GLU A 330 5.30 -17.93 -27.06
CA GLU A 330 5.53 -18.08 -25.61
C GLU A 330 5.72 -16.68 -24.99
N PRO A 331 4.62 -15.94 -24.72
CA PRO A 331 4.70 -14.57 -24.22
C PRO A 331 5.03 -14.49 -22.72
N THR A 332 5.00 -15.60 -22.01
CA THR A 332 5.26 -15.73 -20.56
C THR A 332 6.32 -16.77 -20.30
N LEU A 333 7.12 -16.59 -19.24
CA LEU A 333 8.18 -17.51 -18.83
C LEU A 333 8.19 -17.72 -17.32
N GLY A 334 8.80 -18.82 -16.87
CA GLY A 334 9.04 -19.11 -15.45
C GLY A 334 7.80 -19.54 -14.69
N LEU A 335 7.59 -18.96 -13.49
CA LEU A 335 6.46 -19.25 -12.63
C LEU A 335 5.12 -19.04 -13.37
N LYS A 336 4.23 -20.01 -13.23
CA LYS A 336 2.87 -19.93 -13.79
C LYS A 336 1.94 -19.24 -12.80
N SER A 337 1.00 -18.48 -13.32
CA SER A 337 -0.08 -17.85 -12.56
C SER A 337 -1.44 -18.35 -13.03
N THR A 338 -2.44 -18.16 -12.19
CA THR A 338 -3.84 -18.26 -12.58
C THR A 338 -4.33 -16.85 -12.97
N TYR A 339 -4.91 -16.71 -14.15
CA TYR A 339 -5.49 -15.43 -14.57
C TYR A 339 -6.79 -15.17 -13.83
N VAL A 340 -6.89 -13.97 -13.28
CA VAL A 340 -8.09 -13.48 -12.61
C VAL A 340 -8.66 -12.32 -13.43
N PRO A 341 -9.98 -12.28 -13.71
CA PRO A 341 -10.57 -11.28 -14.62
C PRO A 341 -10.70 -9.90 -13.95
N LEU A 342 -9.59 -9.37 -13.46
CA LEU A 342 -9.48 -8.04 -12.87
C LEU A 342 -8.68 -7.14 -13.81
N ALA A 343 -9.36 -6.26 -14.52
CA ALA A 343 -8.77 -5.23 -15.36
C ALA A 343 -9.31 -3.85 -14.97
N GLY A 344 -8.66 -2.78 -15.42
CA GLY A 344 -9.10 -1.40 -15.17
C GLY A 344 -8.93 -0.91 -13.73
N LEU A 345 -8.22 -1.65 -12.89
CA LEU A 345 -7.89 -1.21 -11.54
C LEU A 345 -6.84 -0.09 -11.56
N ALA A 346 -7.06 0.94 -10.76
CA ALA A 346 -6.03 1.92 -10.43
C ALA A 346 -5.21 1.45 -9.23
N HIS A 347 -5.88 1.00 -8.16
CA HIS A 347 -5.26 0.49 -6.94
C HIS A 347 -6.08 -0.63 -6.33
N ILE A 348 -5.40 -1.49 -5.55
CA ILE A 348 -6.02 -2.55 -4.76
C ILE A 348 -5.31 -2.65 -3.40
N ALA A 349 -6.08 -2.92 -2.35
CA ALA A 349 -5.55 -3.11 -1.00
C ALA A 349 -6.34 -4.20 -0.26
N ASN A 350 -5.71 -4.82 0.75
CA ASN A 350 -6.46 -5.63 1.70
C ASN A 350 -7.39 -4.73 2.50
N GLN A 351 -8.66 -5.09 2.60
CA GLN A 351 -9.62 -4.40 3.46
C GLN A 351 -9.69 -5.08 4.82
N ASP A 352 -9.98 -6.36 4.84
CA ASP A 352 -10.05 -7.20 6.04
C ASP A 352 -9.66 -8.65 5.72
N ALA A 353 -10.02 -9.60 6.56
CA ALA A 353 -9.74 -11.02 6.34
C ALA A 353 -10.39 -11.58 5.05
N ASN A 354 -11.57 -11.05 4.65
CA ASN A 354 -12.41 -11.61 3.59
C ASN A 354 -12.46 -10.74 2.33
N LEU A 355 -12.14 -9.44 2.46
CA LEU A 355 -12.39 -8.44 1.43
C LEU A 355 -11.10 -7.77 0.96
N LEU A 356 -11.09 -7.44 -0.32
CA LEU A 356 -10.17 -6.51 -0.98
C LEU A 356 -10.94 -5.23 -1.28
N ALA A 357 -10.32 -4.07 -1.08
CA ALA A 357 -10.82 -2.79 -1.58
C ALA A 357 -10.13 -2.46 -2.90
N ALA A 358 -10.90 -2.08 -3.90
CA ALA A 358 -10.41 -1.74 -5.23
C ALA A 358 -10.87 -0.34 -5.64
N LEU A 359 -9.92 0.47 -6.05
CA LEU A 359 -10.15 1.74 -6.73
C LEU A 359 -10.03 1.48 -8.23
N ARG A 360 -11.13 1.66 -8.96
CA ARG A 360 -11.19 1.38 -10.41
C ARG A 360 -11.92 2.48 -11.16
N ARG A 361 -11.68 2.56 -12.46
CA ARG A 361 -12.41 3.46 -13.35
C ARG A 361 -13.60 2.74 -13.93
N ASN A 362 -14.78 3.33 -13.79
CA ASN A 362 -15.97 2.87 -14.48
C ASN A 362 -15.85 3.21 -15.98
N GLU A 363 -15.96 2.21 -16.84
CA GLU A 363 -15.78 2.38 -18.29
C GLU A 363 -16.86 3.24 -18.93
N ALA A 364 -18.11 3.12 -18.47
CA ALA A 364 -19.24 3.83 -19.05
C ALA A 364 -19.26 5.32 -18.66
N SER A 365 -18.95 5.64 -17.39
CA SER A 365 -19.04 7.01 -16.87
C SER A 365 -17.69 7.73 -16.79
N GLY A 366 -16.57 6.98 -16.80
CA GLY A 366 -15.23 7.51 -16.53
C GLY A 366 -14.98 7.87 -15.06
N ALA A 367 -15.98 7.73 -14.19
CA ALA A 367 -15.84 8.02 -12.76
C ALA A 367 -14.93 7.00 -12.06
N MET A 368 -14.28 7.41 -10.97
CA MET A 368 -13.61 6.47 -10.10
C MET A 368 -14.62 5.86 -9.12
N GLU A 369 -14.57 4.54 -9.01
CA GLU A 369 -15.35 3.74 -8.06
C GLU A 369 -14.41 3.25 -6.95
N LEU A 370 -14.93 3.19 -5.73
CA LEU A 370 -14.29 2.47 -4.63
C LEU A 370 -15.23 1.33 -4.23
N VAL A 371 -14.79 0.10 -4.44
CA VAL A 371 -15.63 -1.09 -4.29
C VAL A 371 -14.90 -2.19 -3.54
N SER A 372 -15.64 -2.98 -2.75
CA SER A 372 -15.12 -4.20 -2.14
C SER A 372 -15.37 -5.40 -3.04
N MET A 373 -14.43 -6.35 -3.02
CA MET A 373 -14.51 -7.64 -3.69
C MET A 373 -14.14 -8.74 -2.71
N ARG A 374 -14.83 -9.88 -2.78
CA ARG A 374 -14.49 -11.05 -1.96
C ARG A 374 -13.19 -11.67 -2.43
N LYS A 375 -12.31 -11.98 -1.48
CA LYS A 375 -11.14 -12.82 -1.71
C LYS A 375 -11.59 -14.19 -2.21
N GLY A 376 -10.95 -14.69 -3.26
CA GLY A 376 -11.31 -15.96 -3.89
C GLY A 376 -12.37 -15.86 -5.00
N LEU A 377 -13.26 -14.87 -4.98
CA LEU A 377 -14.18 -14.61 -6.09
C LEU A 377 -13.58 -13.66 -7.13
N PHE A 378 -12.92 -12.59 -6.68
CA PHE A 378 -12.19 -11.60 -7.50
C PHE A 378 -13.03 -10.87 -8.56
N LEU A 379 -14.34 -10.90 -8.49
CA LEU A 379 -15.23 -10.21 -9.38
C LEU A 379 -16.43 -9.65 -8.61
N ARG A 380 -17.17 -8.74 -9.22
CA ARG A 380 -18.46 -8.30 -8.73
C ARG A 380 -19.53 -8.84 -9.66
N LEU A 381 -20.55 -9.49 -9.10
CA LEU A 381 -21.66 -10.03 -9.87
C LEU A 381 -22.42 -8.94 -10.61
N SER A 382 -22.46 -7.73 -10.02
CA SER A 382 -23.10 -6.55 -10.63
C SER A 382 -22.47 -6.10 -11.96
N ASP A 383 -21.21 -6.46 -12.20
CA ASP A 383 -20.57 -6.15 -13.48
C ASP A 383 -21.13 -7.00 -14.64
N PHE A 384 -21.82 -8.11 -14.32
CA PHE A 384 -22.35 -9.10 -15.26
C PHE A 384 -23.87 -9.29 -15.13
N ILE A 385 -24.56 -8.36 -14.47
CA ILE A 385 -26.00 -8.52 -14.15
C ILE A 385 -26.86 -8.75 -15.39
N ASN A 386 -26.49 -8.15 -16.54
CA ASN A 386 -27.21 -8.31 -17.79
C ASN A 386 -27.15 -9.74 -18.35
N GLU A 387 -26.20 -10.54 -17.89
CA GLU A 387 -26.06 -11.95 -18.28
C GLU A 387 -26.85 -12.89 -17.38
N TYR A 388 -27.17 -12.45 -16.16
CA TYR A 388 -27.73 -13.30 -15.10
C TYR A 388 -29.12 -12.89 -14.64
N ASP A 389 -29.60 -11.71 -15.01
CA ASP A 389 -30.92 -11.23 -14.63
C ASP A 389 -31.91 -11.51 -15.72
N PHE A 390 -32.57 -12.67 -15.65
CA PHE A 390 -33.68 -13.05 -16.51
C PHE A 390 -34.96 -12.84 -15.74
N ALA A 391 -35.72 -11.80 -16.06
CA ALA A 391 -36.94 -11.40 -15.35
C ALA A 391 -37.95 -12.52 -15.15
N ASP A 392 -38.01 -13.46 -16.08
CA ASP A 392 -38.97 -14.58 -16.07
C ASP A 392 -38.37 -15.93 -15.62
N PHE A 393 -37.07 -15.98 -15.27
CA PHE A 393 -36.41 -17.19 -14.86
C PHE A 393 -36.80 -17.55 -13.42
N LYS A 394 -37.13 -18.82 -13.20
CA LYS A 394 -37.43 -19.37 -11.86
C LYS A 394 -36.28 -20.21 -11.37
N TYR A 395 -35.56 -19.69 -10.41
CA TYR A 395 -34.46 -20.42 -9.78
C TYR A 395 -34.99 -21.51 -8.85
N GLY A 396 -34.45 -22.72 -8.99
CA GLY A 396 -34.76 -23.81 -8.07
C GLY A 396 -34.27 -23.54 -6.65
N PRO A 397 -34.79 -24.23 -5.62
CA PRO A 397 -34.43 -23.98 -4.22
C PRO A 397 -32.94 -24.17 -3.90
N LYS A 398 -32.24 -24.98 -4.70
CA LYS A 398 -30.79 -25.26 -4.56
C LYS A 398 -29.94 -24.61 -5.63
N ASP A 399 -30.53 -23.70 -6.43
CA ASP A 399 -29.81 -23.02 -7.48
C ASP A 399 -28.79 -22.06 -6.88
N PRO A 400 -27.51 -22.12 -7.26
CA PRO A 400 -26.46 -21.22 -6.74
C PRO A 400 -26.75 -19.75 -7.06
N TRP A 401 -27.49 -19.44 -8.12
CA TRP A 401 -27.86 -18.07 -8.47
C TRP A 401 -28.84 -17.43 -7.47
N ARG A 402 -29.56 -18.22 -6.70
CA ARG A 402 -30.36 -17.69 -5.58
C ARG A 402 -29.48 -17.03 -4.52
N ALA A 403 -28.35 -17.66 -4.21
CA ALA A 403 -27.34 -17.10 -3.31
C ALA A 403 -26.64 -15.88 -3.94
N ALA A 404 -26.33 -15.94 -5.23
CA ALA A 404 -25.75 -14.83 -5.99
C ALA A 404 -26.63 -13.58 -5.97
N HIS A 405 -27.97 -13.73 -6.17
CA HIS A 405 -28.90 -12.61 -6.02
C HIS A 405 -28.91 -12.00 -4.60
N GLY A 406 -28.75 -12.83 -3.57
CA GLY A 406 -28.57 -12.36 -2.19
C GLY A 406 -27.33 -11.49 -2.06
N MET A 407 -26.21 -11.93 -2.61
CA MET A 407 -24.94 -11.17 -2.60
C MET A 407 -25.05 -9.85 -3.38
N LEU A 408 -25.68 -9.84 -4.55
CA LEU A 408 -25.93 -8.61 -5.32
C LEU A 408 -26.70 -7.57 -4.50
N ARG A 409 -27.73 -7.99 -3.78
CA ARG A 409 -28.58 -7.07 -3.00
C ARG A 409 -27.87 -6.55 -1.75
N THR A 410 -27.23 -7.41 -0.99
CA THR A 410 -26.63 -7.06 0.31
C THR A 410 -25.21 -6.55 0.16
N ASP A 411 -24.38 -7.25 -0.60
CA ASP A 411 -22.94 -6.99 -0.61
C ASP A 411 -22.55 -5.97 -1.68
N GLU A 412 -23.28 -5.95 -2.80
CA GLU A 412 -22.99 -5.05 -3.92
C GLU A 412 -23.98 -3.87 -4.05
N GLY A 413 -24.96 -3.78 -3.12
CA GLY A 413 -25.83 -2.63 -2.95
C GLY A 413 -26.91 -2.46 -4.01
N TYR A 414 -27.37 -3.55 -4.64
CA TYR A 414 -28.49 -3.54 -5.58
C TYR A 414 -29.78 -3.98 -4.88
N ALA A 415 -30.17 -3.22 -3.84
CA ALA A 415 -31.36 -3.54 -3.03
C ALA A 415 -32.66 -3.61 -3.81
N ASP A 416 -32.72 -2.91 -4.97
CA ASP A 416 -33.92 -2.82 -5.82
C ASP A 416 -34.10 -4.02 -6.75
N LEU A 417 -33.13 -4.94 -6.82
CA LEU A 417 -33.32 -6.16 -7.60
C LEU A 417 -34.41 -7.01 -6.96
N ALA A 418 -35.42 -7.35 -7.73
CA ALA A 418 -36.48 -8.22 -7.27
C ALA A 418 -35.89 -9.56 -6.80
N PRO A 419 -36.40 -10.14 -5.70
CA PRO A 419 -36.00 -11.49 -5.32
C PRO A 419 -36.39 -12.45 -6.45
N PRO A 420 -35.66 -13.57 -6.64
CA PRO A 420 -36.09 -14.61 -7.58
C PRO A 420 -37.54 -15.00 -7.26
N LYS A 421 -38.40 -14.99 -8.26
CA LYS A 421 -39.80 -15.45 -8.07
C LYS A 421 -39.76 -16.93 -7.68
N GLU A 422 -40.38 -17.26 -6.56
CA GLU A 422 -40.52 -18.64 -6.09
C GLU A 422 -41.30 -19.53 -7.03
#